data_be3f022d4ddd6b508cb35686e470b6f3
#
_entry.id   be3f022d4ddd6b508cb35686e470b6f3
#
_cell.length_a   1.000
_cell.length_b   1.000
_cell.length_c   1.000
_cell.angle_alpha   90.00
_cell.angle_beta   90.00
_cell.angle_gamma   90.00
#
_symmetry.space_group_name_H-M   'P 1'
#
loop_
_entity.id
_entity.type
_entity.pdbx_description
1 polymer ?
#
loop_
_entity_poly.entity_id
_entity_poly.type
_entity_poly.pdbx_seq_one_letter_code
_entity_poly.pdbx_strand_id
1 'polypeptide(L)'
;NYHDIFDQVFYGKFQWSKQNVEPFLPLKFLAGGRPRWMGQLAKLAGGKAGTRRISESNLYDAMQEFGQEKLSDIQKEHSHQFAELEKLIQSFRGGRREYNRYQLLKVISERFVDKIGDVPGINGYPYRDVEQLAEFLFEIDFLVAHRPGKPDFVMYNSDPELFSTEENNQNKLLWTVHSSYRNFLRIE
;
A
#
# COMPACT_ATOMS: atom_id res chain seq x y z
N ASN A 1 23.23 9.78 -20.20
CA ASN A 1 21.80 10.04 -20.35
C ASN A 1 21.02 9.10 -19.40
N TYR A 2 20.01 9.57 -18.67
CA TYR A 2 19.28 8.77 -17.67
C TYR A 2 18.61 7.52 -18.31
N HIS A 3 18.15 7.63 -19.55
CA HIS A 3 17.58 6.52 -20.32
C HIS A 3 18.56 5.39 -20.55
N ASP A 4 19.84 5.69 -20.80
CA ASP A 4 20.85 4.67 -21.08
C ASP A 4 21.13 3.74 -19.89
N ILE A 5 21.02 4.25 -18.65
CA ILE A 5 21.21 3.46 -17.44
C ILE A 5 20.00 2.54 -17.20
N PHE A 6 18.80 3.05 -17.38
CA PHE A 6 17.58 2.24 -17.25
C PHE A 6 17.52 1.11 -18.27
N ASP A 7 17.89 1.35 -19.53
CA ASP A 7 17.94 0.35 -20.59
C ASP A 7 19.01 -0.72 -20.37
N GLN A 8 20.05 -0.44 -19.58
CA GLN A 8 21.05 -1.44 -19.19
C GLN A 8 20.54 -2.36 -18.08
N VAL A 9 19.68 -1.83 -17.19
CA VAL A 9 19.22 -2.54 -15.99
C VAL A 9 17.88 -3.23 -16.23
N PHE A 10 16.98 -2.64 -16.99
CA PHE A 10 15.63 -3.14 -17.21
C PHE A 10 15.41 -3.60 -18.65
N TYR A 11 14.54 -4.59 -18.82
CA TYR A 11 13.98 -4.88 -20.13
C TYR A 11 12.91 -3.83 -20.47
N GLY A 12 13.02 -3.20 -21.64
CA GLY A 12 12.00 -2.43 -22.34
C GLY A 12 10.87 -1.83 -21.48
N LYS A 13 9.64 -1.95 -22.00
CA LYS A 13 8.45 -1.47 -21.28
C LYS A 13 7.78 -2.59 -20.49
N PHE A 14 7.18 -2.23 -19.36
CA PHE A 14 6.41 -3.12 -18.49
C PHE A 14 4.90 -2.98 -18.76
N GLN A 15 4.17 -4.08 -18.67
CA GLN A 15 2.71 -4.07 -18.66
C GLN A 15 2.18 -3.57 -17.31
N TRP A 16 1.62 -2.36 -17.28
CA TRP A 16 1.10 -1.76 -16.08
C TRP A 16 -0.30 -1.19 -16.34
N SER A 17 -1.31 -1.65 -15.59
CA SER A 17 -2.71 -1.23 -15.79
C SER A 17 -3.17 -1.33 -17.25
N LYS A 18 -2.81 -2.41 -17.94
CA LYS A 18 -3.10 -2.67 -19.37
C LYS A 18 -2.38 -1.73 -20.35
N GLN A 19 -1.37 -1.01 -19.93
CA GLN A 19 -0.56 -0.13 -20.76
C GLN A 19 0.92 -0.53 -20.72
N ASN A 20 1.62 -0.29 -21.82
CA ASN A 20 3.07 -0.43 -21.87
C ASN A 20 3.70 0.86 -21.34
N VAL A 21 4.34 0.79 -20.18
CA VAL A 21 4.94 1.94 -19.52
C VAL A 21 6.43 1.74 -19.25
N GLU A 22 7.16 2.84 -19.07
CA GLU A 22 8.55 2.79 -18.64
C GLU A 22 8.65 2.15 -17.24
N PRO A 23 9.69 1.31 -16.96
CA PRO A 23 9.86 0.61 -15.68
C PRO A 23 9.87 1.55 -14.46
N PHE A 24 10.27 2.79 -14.63
CA PHE A 24 10.27 3.80 -13.57
C PHE A 24 8.88 4.05 -12.98
N LEU A 25 7.81 4.02 -13.79
CA LEU A 25 6.46 4.32 -13.32
C LEU A 25 5.93 3.28 -12.32
N PRO A 26 5.93 1.96 -12.60
CA PRO A 26 5.56 0.97 -11.61
C PRO A 26 6.47 0.95 -10.39
N LEU A 27 7.79 1.13 -10.55
CA LEU A 27 8.71 1.25 -9.41
C LEU A 27 8.34 2.42 -8.50
N LYS A 28 8.13 3.62 -9.07
CA LYS A 28 7.72 4.81 -8.33
C LYS A 28 6.40 4.59 -7.59
N PHE A 29 5.40 4.03 -8.27
CA PHE A 29 4.09 3.76 -7.69
C PHE A 29 4.20 2.76 -6.52
N LEU A 30 4.82 1.59 -6.73
CA LEU A 30 4.96 0.54 -5.72
C LEU A 30 5.79 1.00 -4.50
N ALA A 31 6.74 1.90 -4.74
CA ALA A 31 7.53 2.51 -3.67
C ALA A 31 6.82 3.67 -2.95
N GLY A 32 5.58 4.04 -3.34
CA GLY A 32 4.89 5.21 -2.77
C GLY A 32 5.65 6.51 -3.02
N GLY A 33 6.38 6.62 -4.13
CA GLY A 33 7.20 7.79 -4.48
C GLY A 33 8.47 7.98 -3.63
N ARG A 34 8.78 7.09 -2.69
CA ARG A 34 9.97 7.19 -1.81
C ARG A 34 11.21 6.61 -2.50
N PRO A 35 12.28 7.39 -2.78
CA PRO A 35 13.47 6.93 -3.51
C PRO A 35 14.17 5.73 -2.86
N ARG A 36 14.24 5.68 -1.54
CA ARG A 36 14.83 4.55 -0.79
C ARG A 36 14.12 3.22 -1.12
N TRP A 37 12.78 3.23 -1.13
CA TRP A 37 11.99 2.05 -1.43
C TRP A 37 12.04 1.66 -2.92
N MET A 38 12.20 2.66 -3.82
CA MET A 38 12.45 2.37 -5.24
C MET A 38 13.75 1.59 -5.43
N GLY A 39 14.84 2.06 -4.80
CA GLY A 39 16.14 1.37 -4.83
C GLY A 39 16.07 -0.02 -4.23
N GLN A 40 15.35 -0.20 -3.11
CA GLN A 40 15.16 -1.49 -2.46
C GLN A 40 14.37 -2.48 -3.34
N LEU A 41 13.26 -2.04 -3.94
CA LEU A 41 12.48 -2.86 -4.86
C LEU A 41 13.30 -3.25 -6.11
N ALA A 42 14.03 -2.30 -6.68
CA ALA A 42 14.92 -2.57 -7.82
C ALA A 42 16.03 -3.58 -7.45
N LYS A 43 16.61 -3.47 -6.26
CA LYS A 43 17.62 -4.43 -5.74
C LYS A 43 17.03 -5.84 -5.60
N LEU A 44 15.85 -5.98 -5.01
CA LEU A 44 15.18 -7.28 -4.85
C LEU A 44 14.85 -7.89 -6.22
N ALA A 45 14.29 -7.10 -7.14
CA ALA A 45 13.99 -7.54 -8.49
C ALA A 45 15.27 -7.92 -9.26
N GLY A 46 16.36 -7.19 -9.06
CA GLY A 46 17.69 -7.54 -9.59
C GLY A 46 18.19 -8.87 -9.07
N GLY A 47 18.00 -9.16 -7.78
CA GLY A 47 18.30 -10.48 -7.21
C GLY A 47 17.53 -11.62 -7.89
N LYS A 48 16.25 -11.40 -8.23
CA LYS A 48 15.43 -12.37 -8.99
C LYS A 48 15.89 -12.51 -10.47
N ALA A 49 16.42 -11.45 -11.06
CA ALA A 49 16.92 -11.44 -12.45
C ALA A 49 18.28 -12.14 -12.59
N GLY A 50 19.10 -12.14 -11.52
CA GLY A 50 20.48 -12.65 -11.54
C GLY A 50 21.40 -11.79 -12.42
N THR A 51 21.98 -12.37 -13.47
CA THR A 51 22.86 -11.65 -14.42
C THR A 51 22.10 -11.02 -15.60
N ARG A 52 20.79 -11.21 -15.68
CA ARG A 52 19.94 -10.67 -16.75
C ARG A 52 19.40 -9.31 -16.38
N ARG A 53 18.85 -8.60 -17.38
CA ARG A 53 18.07 -7.38 -17.12
C ARG A 53 16.80 -7.72 -16.34
N ILE A 54 16.36 -6.79 -15.53
CA ILE A 54 15.13 -6.90 -14.74
C ILE A 54 13.92 -6.84 -15.67
N SER A 55 13.11 -7.89 -15.63
CA SER A 55 11.83 -7.96 -16.32
C SER A 55 10.67 -7.61 -15.37
N GLU A 56 9.49 -7.43 -15.94
CA GLU A 56 8.25 -7.29 -15.16
C GLU A 56 8.01 -8.48 -14.23
N SER A 57 8.27 -9.71 -14.68
CA SER A 57 8.14 -10.90 -13.83
C SER A 57 9.06 -10.88 -12.64
N ASN A 58 10.32 -10.41 -12.80
CA ASN A 58 11.24 -10.27 -11.67
C ASN A 58 10.76 -9.24 -10.66
N LEU A 59 10.13 -8.14 -11.12
CA LEU A 59 9.51 -7.17 -10.24
C LEU A 59 8.35 -7.80 -9.46
N TYR A 60 7.51 -8.58 -10.14
CA TYR A 60 6.40 -9.31 -9.51
C TYR A 60 6.90 -10.33 -8.47
N ASP A 61 7.92 -11.10 -8.78
CA ASP A 61 8.53 -12.10 -7.88
C ASP A 61 9.16 -11.44 -6.62
N ALA A 62 9.61 -10.19 -6.75
CA ALA A 62 10.16 -9.43 -5.63
C ALA A 62 9.09 -8.87 -4.67
N MET A 63 7.83 -8.77 -5.10
CA MET A 63 6.78 -8.06 -4.36
C MET A 63 6.44 -8.66 -2.99
N GLN A 64 6.58 -9.98 -2.82
CA GLN A 64 6.30 -10.60 -1.53
C GLN A 64 7.33 -10.16 -0.48
N GLU A 65 8.61 -10.26 -0.82
CA GLU A 65 9.72 -9.86 0.03
C GLU A 65 9.72 -8.35 0.28
N PHE A 66 9.53 -7.58 -0.79
CA PHE A 66 9.40 -6.12 -0.69
C PHE A 66 8.24 -5.68 0.21
N GLY A 67 7.08 -6.32 0.10
CA GLY A 67 5.92 -6.02 0.95
C GLY A 67 6.20 -6.31 2.43
N GLN A 68 6.92 -7.39 2.73
CA GLN A 68 7.34 -7.72 4.09
C GLN A 68 8.32 -6.69 4.65
N GLU A 69 9.34 -6.30 3.88
CA GLU A 69 10.33 -5.31 4.30
C GLU A 69 9.69 -3.93 4.50
N LYS A 70 8.83 -3.51 3.54
CA LYS A 70 8.07 -2.25 3.64
C LYS A 70 7.16 -2.23 4.86
N LEU A 71 6.50 -3.35 5.18
CA LEU A 71 5.68 -3.46 6.38
C LEU A 71 6.53 -3.31 7.65
N SER A 72 7.67 -3.98 7.71
CA SER A 72 8.61 -3.84 8.85
C SER A 72 9.08 -2.38 9.03
N ASP A 73 9.33 -1.67 7.93
CA ASP A 73 9.72 -0.26 7.99
C ASP A 73 8.58 0.61 8.52
N ILE A 74 7.34 0.44 8.03
CA ILE A 74 6.16 1.16 8.54
C ILE A 74 5.92 0.87 10.03
N GLN A 75 6.06 -0.37 10.45
CA GLN A 75 5.91 -0.72 11.87
C GLN A 75 6.95 0.01 12.74
N LYS A 76 8.22 0.05 12.33
CA LYS A 76 9.26 0.78 13.05
C LYS A 76 9.00 2.28 13.08
N GLU A 77 8.50 2.84 11.99
CA GLU A 77 8.23 4.28 11.85
C GLU A 77 7.03 4.72 12.69
N HIS A 78 5.98 3.89 12.77
CA HIS A 78 4.68 4.28 13.34
C HIS A 78 4.25 3.50 14.60
N SER A 79 5.06 2.56 15.11
CA SER A 79 4.72 1.80 16.33
C SER A 79 4.52 2.68 17.57
N HIS A 80 5.21 3.83 17.64
CA HIS A 80 5.04 4.79 18.71
C HIS A 80 3.71 5.57 18.62
N GLN A 81 3.10 5.63 17.45
CA GLN A 81 1.80 6.29 17.21
C GLN A 81 0.64 5.32 17.51
N PHE A 82 0.82 4.04 17.21
CA PHE A 82 -0.17 3.00 17.45
C PHE A 82 0.49 1.65 17.75
N ALA A 83 0.45 1.22 19.00
CA ALA A 83 1.16 0.02 19.48
C ALA A 83 0.70 -1.28 18.79
N GLU A 84 -0.56 -1.38 18.37
CA GLU A 84 -1.16 -2.57 17.76
C GLU A 84 -1.19 -2.51 16.22
N LEU A 85 -0.36 -1.66 15.61
CA LEU A 85 -0.32 -1.45 14.16
C LEU A 85 -0.13 -2.75 13.38
N GLU A 86 0.74 -3.63 13.85
CA GLU A 86 0.98 -4.91 13.17
C GLU A 86 -0.30 -5.75 13.10
N LYS A 87 -1.02 -5.89 14.22
CA LYS A 87 -2.27 -6.65 14.25
C LYS A 87 -3.35 -6.02 13.40
N LEU A 88 -3.43 -4.68 13.39
CA LEU A 88 -4.36 -3.95 12.54
C LEU A 88 -4.09 -4.24 11.05
N ILE A 89 -2.84 -4.16 10.60
CA ILE A 89 -2.46 -4.47 9.23
C ILE A 89 -2.73 -5.96 8.90
N GLN A 90 -2.37 -6.89 9.80
CA GLN A 90 -2.61 -8.31 9.60
C GLN A 90 -4.10 -8.67 9.52
N SER A 91 -5.00 -7.84 10.05
CA SER A 91 -6.44 -8.04 9.92
C SER A 91 -6.93 -8.02 8.46
N PHE A 92 -6.18 -7.42 7.56
CA PHE A 92 -6.46 -7.40 6.11
C PHE A 92 -6.00 -8.66 5.38
N ARG A 93 -5.23 -9.56 6.01
CA ARG A 93 -4.71 -10.78 5.37
C ARG A 93 -5.83 -11.66 4.81
N GLY A 94 -5.68 -12.09 3.54
CA GLY A 94 -6.69 -12.86 2.83
C GLY A 94 -8.00 -12.10 2.62
N GLY A 95 -7.96 -10.78 2.71
CA GLY A 95 -9.12 -9.92 2.49
C GLY A 95 -9.34 -9.60 1.02
N ARG A 96 -10.30 -8.73 0.76
CA ARG A 96 -10.63 -8.24 -0.58
C ARG A 96 -9.63 -7.19 -1.02
N ARG A 97 -9.51 -7.03 -2.32
CA ARG A 97 -8.70 -5.97 -2.92
C ARG A 97 -9.27 -4.58 -2.67
N GLU A 98 -10.59 -4.44 -2.72
CA GLU A 98 -11.29 -3.16 -2.69
C GLU A 98 -12.46 -3.18 -1.71
N TYR A 99 -12.67 -2.04 -1.05
CA TYR A 99 -13.71 -1.82 -0.07
C TYR A 99 -14.37 -0.45 -0.32
N ASN A 100 -15.68 -0.34 -0.26
CA ASN A 100 -16.29 0.95 0.00
C ASN A 100 -16.11 1.31 1.50
N ARG A 101 -16.44 2.55 1.90
CA ARG A 101 -16.26 3.01 3.28
C ARG A 101 -16.90 2.06 4.30
N TYR A 102 -18.17 1.67 4.08
CA TYR A 102 -18.88 0.77 4.99
C TYR A 102 -18.16 -0.59 5.13
N GLN A 103 -17.76 -1.18 4.02
CA GLN A 103 -17.05 -2.48 4.01
C GLN A 103 -15.68 -2.38 4.70
N LEU A 104 -14.96 -1.27 4.50
CA LEU A 104 -13.68 -1.02 5.15
C LEU A 104 -13.84 -0.96 6.67
N LEU A 105 -14.75 -0.12 7.16
CA LEU A 105 -15.01 0.02 8.59
C LEU A 105 -15.48 -1.30 9.21
N LYS A 106 -16.33 -2.05 8.51
CA LYS A 106 -16.79 -3.36 8.95
C LYS A 106 -15.64 -4.37 9.09
N VAL A 107 -14.73 -4.43 8.11
CA VAL A 107 -13.57 -5.33 8.17
C VAL A 107 -12.66 -4.99 9.35
N ILE A 108 -12.38 -3.71 9.59
CA ILE A 108 -11.57 -3.28 10.72
C ILE A 108 -12.26 -3.64 12.04
N SER A 109 -13.56 -3.37 12.18
CA SER A 109 -14.32 -3.74 13.36
C SER A 109 -14.25 -5.23 13.64
N GLU A 110 -14.72 -6.05 12.70
CA GLU A 110 -14.88 -7.50 12.91
C GLU A 110 -13.55 -8.25 13.01
N ARG A 111 -12.52 -7.82 12.28
CA ARG A 111 -11.25 -8.55 12.22
C ARG A 111 -10.18 -8.02 13.16
N PHE A 112 -10.34 -6.81 13.66
CA PHE A 112 -9.38 -6.20 14.57
C PHE A 112 -10.02 -5.79 15.90
N VAL A 113 -10.96 -4.82 15.91
CA VAL A 113 -11.52 -4.26 17.16
C VAL A 113 -12.19 -5.34 18.03
N ASP A 114 -13.06 -6.16 17.43
CA ASP A 114 -13.77 -7.22 18.15
C ASP A 114 -12.84 -8.32 18.70
N LYS A 115 -11.63 -8.43 18.15
CA LYS A 115 -10.65 -9.43 18.57
C LYS A 115 -9.69 -8.92 19.64
N ILE A 116 -9.35 -7.64 19.59
CA ILE A 116 -8.39 -7.07 20.53
C ILE A 116 -9.05 -6.65 21.84
N GLY A 117 -10.33 -6.28 21.80
CA GLY A 117 -11.13 -5.86 22.95
C GLY A 117 -10.81 -4.44 23.38
N ASP A 118 -9.64 -4.20 23.94
CA ASP A 118 -9.17 -2.86 24.38
C ASP A 118 -8.23 -2.28 23.30
N VAL A 119 -8.74 -1.33 22.52
CA VAL A 119 -7.98 -0.68 21.45
C VAL A 119 -7.16 0.47 22.02
N PRO A 120 -5.82 0.44 21.90
CA PRO A 120 -4.97 1.52 22.40
C PRO A 120 -5.22 2.83 21.67
N GLY A 121 -4.80 3.93 22.29
CA GLY A 121 -4.87 5.26 21.68
C GLY A 121 -3.98 5.38 20.44
N ILE A 122 -4.31 6.34 19.58
CA ILE A 122 -3.59 6.66 18.37
C ILE A 122 -3.01 8.07 18.52
N ASN A 123 -1.73 8.26 18.19
CA ASN A 123 -1.04 9.57 18.30
C ASN A 123 -1.15 10.21 19.69
N GLY A 124 -1.22 9.40 20.75
CA GLY A 124 -1.39 9.88 22.12
C GLY A 124 -2.83 10.28 22.51
N TYR A 125 -3.79 10.16 21.62
CA TYR A 125 -5.20 10.40 21.88
C TYR A 125 -5.95 9.08 22.13
N PRO A 126 -6.94 9.06 23.04
CA PRO A 126 -7.76 7.87 23.25
C PRO A 126 -8.44 7.40 21.94
N TYR A 127 -8.54 6.08 21.79
CA TYR A 127 -9.35 5.50 20.72
C TYR A 127 -10.80 5.98 20.82
N ARG A 128 -11.38 6.39 19.70
CA ARG A 128 -12.76 6.87 19.63
C ARG A 128 -13.67 5.89 18.88
N ASP A 129 -13.25 5.51 17.68
CA ASP A 129 -14.05 4.72 16.77
C ASP A 129 -13.21 4.08 15.66
N VAL A 130 -13.85 3.23 14.88
CA VAL A 130 -13.20 2.50 13.78
C VAL A 130 -12.72 3.42 12.65
N GLU A 131 -13.34 4.59 12.50
CA GLU A 131 -12.96 5.56 11.47
C GLU A 131 -11.55 6.08 11.72
N GLN A 132 -11.21 6.36 12.97
CA GLN A 132 -9.87 6.81 13.35
C GLN A 132 -8.78 5.81 12.93
N LEU A 133 -9.06 4.50 13.01
CA LEU A 133 -8.12 3.46 12.55
C LEU A 133 -7.99 3.45 11.01
N ALA A 134 -9.09 3.66 10.31
CA ALA A 134 -9.08 3.71 8.85
C ALA A 134 -8.36 4.97 8.33
N GLU A 135 -8.59 6.13 8.95
CA GLU A 135 -7.86 7.37 8.66
C GLU A 135 -6.36 7.18 8.90
N PHE A 136 -5.97 6.61 10.03
CA PHE A 136 -4.58 6.33 10.35
C PHE A 136 -3.91 5.40 9.32
N LEU A 137 -4.60 4.36 8.86
CA LEU A 137 -4.10 3.49 7.80
C LEU A 137 -3.94 4.22 6.44
N PHE A 138 -4.75 5.23 6.18
CA PHE A 138 -4.60 6.11 5.02
C PHE A 138 -3.43 7.08 5.21
N GLU A 139 -3.28 7.69 6.39
CA GLU A 139 -2.18 8.59 6.76
C GLU A 139 -0.79 7.94 6.53
N ILE A 140 -0.65 6.67 6.88
CA ILE A 140 0.61 5.93 6.73
C ILE A 140 0.79 5.27 5.35
N ASP A 141 -0.03 5.60 4.35
CA ASP A 141 0.00 5.04 2.99
C ASP A 141 -0.17 3.50 2.94
N PHE A 142 -0.79 2.90 3.96
CA PHE A 142 -1.20 1.50 3.90
C PHE A 142 -2.45 1.32 3.05
N LEU A 143 -3.41 2.24 3.20
CA LEU A 143 -4.57 2.36 2.33
C LEU A 143 -4.36 3.47 1.31
N VAL A 144 -4.93 3.28 0.13
CA VAL A 144 -5.06 4.30 -0.91
C VAL A 144 -6.50 4.29 -1.41
N ALA A 145 -6.96 5.44 -1.91
CA ALA A 145 -8.31 5.55 -2.45
C ALA A 145 -8.31 5.69 -3.96
N HIS A 146 -9.39 5.32 -4.61
CA HIS A 146 -9.65 5.67 -6.00
C HIS A 146 -11.15 5.82 -6.28
N ARG A 147 -11.46 6.56 -7.35
CA ARG A 147 -12.83 6.71 -7.84
C ARG A 147 -13.16 5.58 -8.80
N PRO A 148 -14.32 4.95 -8.69
CA PRO A 148 -14.73 3.90 -9.62
C PRO A 148 -14.57 4.34 -11.09
N GLY A 149 -13.93 3.49 -11.90
CA GLY A 149 -13.68 3.79 -13.31
C GLY A 149 -12.55 4.78 -13.61
N LYS A 150 -11.87 5.31 -12.59
CA LYS A 150 -10.66 6.12 -12.76
C LYS A 150 -9.42 5.28 -12.49
N PRO A 151 -8.34 5.41 -13.28
CA PRO A 151 -7.11 4.64 -13.08
C PRO A 151 -6.25 5.18 -11.93
N ASP A 152 -6.46 6.44 -11.54
CA ASP A 152 -5.59 7.15 -10.61
C ASP A 152 -5.94 6.81 -9.16
N PHE A 153 -4.90 6.55 -8.37
CA PHE A 153 -5.02 6.39 -6.92
C PHE A 153 -4.72 7.71 -6.22
N VAL A 154 -5.45 7.97 -5.15
CA VAL A 154 -5.24 9.10 -4.25
C VAL A 154 -4.54 8.58 -3.00
N MET A 155 -3.37 9.12 -2.72
CA MET A 155 -2.59 8.88 -1.50
C MET A 155 -2.82 10.02 -0.51
N TYR A 156 -2.53 9.80 0.76
CA TYR A 156 -2.70 10.78 1.83
C TYR A 156 -2.04 12.13 1.51
N ASN A 157 -0.79 12.12 1.02
CA ASN A 157 -0.07 13.35 0.67
C ASN A 157 -0.72 14.17 -0.47
N SER A 158 -1.59 13.56 -1.27
CA SER A 158 -2.29 14.24 -2.36
C SER A 158 -3.59 14.88 -1.90
N ASP A 159 -4.27 14.27 -0.93
CA ASP A 159 -5.53 14.77 -0.38
C ASP A 159 -5.73 14.21 1.05
N PRO A 160 -5.14 14.85 2.08
CA PRO A 160 -5.21 14.39 3.46
C PRO A 160 -6.63 14.33 4.03
N GLU A 161 -7.51 15.22 3.55
CA GLU A 161 -8.90 15.35 4.04
C GLU A 161 -9.86 14.38 3.35
N LEU A 162 -9.39 13.57 2.40
CA LEU A 162 -10.24 12.71 1.56
C LEU A 162 -11.15 11.79 2.37
N PHE A 163 -10.67 11.27 3.51
CA PHE A 163 -11.43 10.36 4.35
C PHE A 163 -12.69 11.04 4.95
N SER A 164 -12.59 12.32 5.28
CA SER A 164 -13.67 13.13 5.88
C SER A 164 -14.62 13.75 4.86
N THR A 165 -14.40 13.53 3.55
CA THR A 165 -15.21 14.14 2.50
C THR A 165 -16.61 13.52 2.38
N GLU A 166 -17.56 14.33 1.88
CA GLU A 166 -18.91 13.86 1.54
C GLU A 166 -18.86 12.75 0.46
N GLU A 167 -17.89 12.79 -0.45
CA GLU A 167 -17.67 11.75 -1.46
C GLU A 167 -17.44 10.39 -0.80
N ASN A 168 -16.60 10.35 0.25
CA ASN A 168 -16.36 9.13 1.02
C ASN A 168 -17.61 8.71 1.82
N ASN A 169 -18.28 9.66 2.47
CA ASN A 169 -19.50 9.39 3.26
C ASN A 169 -20.62 8.78 2.40
N GLN A 170 -20.71 9.19 1.14
CA GLN A 170 -21.64 8.63 0.15
C GLN A 170 -21.17 7.32 -0.50
N ASN A 171 -20.08 6.70 -0.04
CA ASN A 171 -19.49 5.48 -0.59
C ASN A 171 -19.13 5.59 -2.10
N LYS A 172 -18.77 6.78 -2.56
CA LYS A 172 -18.33 7.03 -3.94
C LYS A 172 -16.85 6.74 -4.17
N LEU A 173 -16.10 6.51 -3.08
CA LEU A 173 -14.70 6.10 -3.11
C LEU A 173 -14.57 4.59 -2.89
N LEU A 174 -13.55 4.01 -3.48
CA LEU A 174 -13.08 2.66 -3.17
C LEU A 174 -11.73 2.77 -2.47
N TRP A 175 -11.63 2.11 -1.34
CA TRP A 175 -10.43 1.98 -0.54
C TRP A 175 -9.74 0.66 -0.86
N THR A 176 -8.45 0.68 -1.03
CA THR A 176 -7.68 -0.51 -1.34
C THR A 176 -6.37 -0.54 -0.58
N VAL A 177 -5.95 -1.72 -0.14
CA VAL A 177 -4.60 -1.90 0.38
C VAL A 177 -3.61 -1.59 -0.73
N HIS A 178 -2.62 -0.74 -0.45
CA HIS A 178 -1.61 -0.36 -1.42
C HIS A 178 -0.94 -1.61 -2.03
N SER A 179 -0.76 -1.61 -3.34
CA SER A 179 -0.35 -2.82 -4.10
C SER A 179 0.95 -3.45 -3.61
N SER A 180 1.86 -2.67 -3.01
CA SER A 180 3.09 -3.20 -2.44
C SER A 180 2.91 -4.21 -1.30
N TYR A 181 1.78 -4.20 -0.60
CA TYR A 181 1.52 -5.12 0.53
C TYR A 181 0.68 -6.33 0.15
N ARG A 182 0.00 -6.31 -1.01
CA ARG A 182 -1.02 -7.31 -1.37
C ARG A 182 -0.46 -8.72 -1.44
N ASN A 183 0.68 -8.91 -2.10
CA ASN A 183 1.29 -10.25 -2.22
C ASN A 183 1.65 -10.82 -0.85
N PHE A 184 2.27 -10.02 0.02
CA PHE A 184 2.60 -10.44 1.38
C PHE A 184 1.35 -10.76 2.21
N LEU A 185 0.30 -9.95 2.10
CA LEU A 185 -0.96 -10.14 2.82
C LEU A 185 -1.91 -11.14 2.14
N ARG A 186 -1.55 -11.71 0.97
CA ARG A 186 -2.39 -12.63 0.20
C ARG A 186 -3.78 -12.04 -0.11
N ILE A 187 -3.80 -10.79 -0.54
CA ILE A 187 -5.00 -10.05 -0.95
C ILE A 187 -5.23 -10.27 -2.45
N GLU A 188 -6.40 -10.77 -2.81
CA GLU A 188 -6.83 -11.04 -4.18
C GLU A 188 -7.78 -9.98 -4.74
#